data_36b80f3eef8b88d4877bc8f8f003ae32
#
_entry.id   36b80f3eef8b88d4877bc8f8f003ae32
#
_cell.length_a   1.000
_cell.length_b   1.000
_cell.length_c   1.000
_cell.angle_alpha   90.00
_cell.angle_beta   90.00
_cell.angle_gamma   90.00
#
_symmetry.space_group_name_H-M   'P 1'
#
loop_
_entity.id
_entity.type
_entity.pdbx_description
1 polymer ?
#
loop_
_entity_poly.entity_id
_entity_poly.type
_entity_poly.pdbx_seq_one_letter_code
_entity_poly.pdbx_strand_id
1 'polypeptide(L)'
;MLRDRRKRIHTLVRTVVAVSIAALLAGVVPGAAQPPARPLANGVQGTPIAPANQAQRPSVDAGVYSDFHSPFARVAEIVSPAVVYIEVRKSSQTRRRTGGPFDDFFHDFGPRGRRPQDIPSSGSGFVMDPRGYILTNNHVVEGADELVATFLNGETYSCEVVGLDPRTDVAVVRITDRPRDGQVFPSLQLGDSDEIKIGDWAIAVGNPFGTQLAGTVTVGVISAKGRSDLNIMGADIDLQDFIQTDASINFGNSGGPLVNIRGEAIGINSALNTQGQGIGFAIPINLAASVAQQLIDSGRVRRGYLGISLDELTREMAEGKDWELTEGILVIDVDEDSPAAKAGIQPDDVIVEFEGRPVQKARAFRLVVAGTEVGKRVKIKIFRDGKYRDVEATLDEFKESRLAAVPDSPESQWLGIRVDDLSAPRVREQYALEGEERGVVITDVEEGSPAAQKGLAPGDLLLEIVNREIGGLADYNRIREELKGRSKPITLKVKEGGTVRYVALSPMP
;
A
#
# COMPACT_ATOMS: atom_id res chain seq x y z
N MET A 1 25.77 -38.51 19.94
CA MET A 1 25.62 -37.77 21.21
C MET A 1 24.69 -36.54 21.14
N LEU A 2 24.36 -35.99 19.97
CA LEU A 2 23.47 -34.82 19.85
C LEU A 2 21.96 -35.15 19.78
N ARG A 3 21.58 -36.38 19.42
CA ARG A 3 20.17 -36.81 19.36
C ARG A 3 19.50 -37.05 20.72
N ASP A 4 20.30 -37.36 21.74
CA ASP A 4 19.79 -37.65 23.09
C ASP A 4 19.51 -36.40 23.96
N ARG A 5 20.20 -35.31 23.68
CA ARG A 5 19.97 -34.01 24.37
C ARG A 5 18.64 -33.36 23.97
N ARG A 6 18.19 -33.50 22.70
CA ARG A 6 16.92 -32.92 22.25
C ARG A 6 15.69 -33.64 22.86
N LYS A 7 15.76 -34.95 23.04
CA LYS A 7 14.66 -35.70 23.69
C LYS A 7 14.47 -35.33 25.17
N ARG A 8 15.56 -35.06 25.89
CA ARG A 8 15.49 -34.66 27.30
C ARG A 8 14.91 -33.28 27.50
N ILE A 9 15.20 -32.32 26.60
CA ILE A 9 14.66 -30.95 26.67
C ILE A 9 13.14 -30.96 26.39
N HIS A 10 12.68 -31.72 25.40
CA HIS A 10 11.23 -31.83 25.10
C HIS A 10 10.43 -32.49 26.21
N THR A 11 11.00 -33.43 26.95
CA THR A 11 10.33 -34.08 28.09
C THR A 11 10.25 -33.13 29.27
N LEU A 12 11.31 -32.37 29.52
CA LEU A 12 11.33 -31.41 30.66
C LEU A 12 10.34 -30.26 30.46
N VAL A 13 10.23 -29.71 29.24
CA VAL A 13 9.28 -28.63 28.90
C VAL A 13 7.83 -29.12 28.99
N ARG A 14 7.53 -30.35 28.56
CA ARG A 14 6.18 -30.91 28.69
C ARG A 14 5.78 -31.16 30.15
N THR A 15 6.70 -31.55 31.01
CA THR A 15 6.42 -31.81 32.46
C THR A 15 6.21 -30.50 33.24
N VAL A 16 6.96 -29.45 32.91
CA VAL A 16 6.80 -28.13 33.55
C VAL A 16 5.47 -27.47 33.18
N VAL A 17 5.07 -27.56 31.90
CA VAL A 17 3.78 -27.00 31.41
C VAL A 17 2.60 -27.76 31.99
N ALA A 18 2.68 -29.11 32.15
CA ALA A 18 1.60 -29.91 32.71
C ALA A 18 1.38 -29.64 34.22
N VAL A 19 2.44 -29.39 34.97
CA VAL A 19 2.34 -29.06 36.40
C VAL A 19 1.76 -27.67 36.63
N SER A 20 2.10 -26.68 35.76
CA SER A 20 1.56 -25.32 35.86
C SER A 20 0.05 -25.26 35.53
N ILE A 21 -0.43 -26.06 34.59
CA ILE A 21 -1.87 -26.10 34.24
C ILE A 21 -2.69 -26.83 35.31
N ALA A 22 -2.13 -27.87 35.93
CA ALA A 22 -2.82 -28.58 37.02
C ALA A 22 -2.94 -27.73 38.32
N ALA A 23 -1.98 -26.85 38.60
CA ALA A 23 -2.03 -25.94 39.74
C ALA A 23 -3.06 -24.81 39.57
N LEU A 24 -3.35 -24.40 38.34
CA LEU A 24 -4.37 -23.38 38.06
C LEU A 24 -5.81 -23.92 38.16
N LEU A 25 -6.02 -25.21 37.97
CA LEU A 25 -7.34 -25.84 38.05
C LEU A 25 -7.72 -26.37 39.43
N ALA A 26 -6.75 -26.55 40.36
CA ALA A 26 -6.99 -27.12 41.65
C ALA A 26 -7.15 -26.08 42.81
N GLY A 27 -6.92 -24.79 42.55
CA GLY A 27 -7.14 -23.74 43.56
C GLY A 27 -6.33 -23.92 44.86
N VAL A 28 -5.23 -24.72 44.86
CA VAL A 28 -4.43 -25.00 46.02
C VAL A 28 -3.06 -24.32 45.92
N VAL A 29 -2.89 -23.23 46.63
CA VAL A 29 -1.57 -22.62 46.87
C VAL A 29 -1.04 -23.20 48.19
N PRO A 30 0.11 -23.88 48.21
CA PRO A 30 0.66 -24.38 49.46
C PRO A 30 1.29 -23.25 50.27
N GLY A 31 0.75 -23.00 51.44
CA GLY A 31 1.48 -22.61 52.63
C GLY A 31 2.08 -21.21 52.67
N ALA A 32 1.24 -20.18 52.72
CA ALA A 32 1.59 -18.98 53.48
C ALA A 32 0.74 -18.95 54.74
N ALA A 33 1.38 -19.08 55.91
CA ALA A 33 0.71 -18.97 57.19
C ALA A 33 0.03 -17.59 57.28
N GLN A 34 -1.29 -17.58 57.43
CA GLN A 34 -2.01 -16.35 57.73
C GLN A 34 -1.62 -15.85 59.10
N PRO A 35 -1.28 -14.58 59.26
CA PRO A 35 -1.18 -13.97 60.59
C PRO A 35 -2.56 -13.99 61.25
N PRO A 36 -2.64 -14.12 62.60
CA PRO A 36 -3.89 -14.20 63.33
C PRO A 36 -4.74 -12.95 63.05
N ALA A 37 -6.01 -13.17 62.77
CA ALA A 37 -6.99 -12.11 62.56
C ALA A 37 -7.05 -11.21 63.78
N ARG A 38 -6.70 -9.94 63.67
CA ARG A 38 -6.98 -8.93 64.69
C ARG A 38 -8.52 -8.74 64.72
N PRO A 39 -9.12 -8.67 65.93
CA PRO A 39 -10.54 -8.37 66.02
C PRO A 39 -10.78 -6.97 65.44
N LEU A 40 -11.71 -6.89 64.53
CA LEU A 40 -12.20 -5.62 64.01
C LEU A 40 -12.80 -4.84 65.18
N ALA A 41 -12.19 -3.70 65.53
CA ALA A 41 -12.77 -2.75 66.43
C ALA A 41 -14.12 -2.30 65.94
N ASN A 42 -15.13 -2.41 66.76
CA ASN A 42 -16.49 -1.98 66.47
C ASN A 42 -16.53 -0.50 66.06
N GLY A 43 -17.25 -0.25 64.94
CA GLY A 43 -17.98 1.00 64.78
C GLY A 43 -17.23 2.18 64.21
N VAL A 44 -16.71 2.05 62.97
CA VAL A 44 -16.69 3.22 62.09
C VAL A 44 -17.97 3.15 61.24
N GLN A 45 -19.04 3.78 61.74
CA GLN A 45 -20.15 4.14 60.87
C GLN A 45 -19.59 5.02 59.78
N GLY A 46 -19.53 4.49 58.54
CA GLY A 46 -19.19 5.26 57.37
C GLY A 46 -20.15 6.42 57.29
N THR A 47 -19.66 7.63 57.52
CA THR A 47 -20.40 8.85 57.20
C THR A 47 -20.82 8.75 55.76
N PRO A 48 -22.11 8.84 55.40
CA PRO A 48 -22.52 8.89 54.00
C PRO A 48 -21.73 10.02 53.37
N ILE A 49 -21.08 9.74 52.23
CA ILE A 49 -20.48 10.80 51.40
C ILE A 49 -21.66 11.69 51.04
N ALA A 50 -21.78 12.84 51.70
CA ALA A 50 -22.78 13.82 51.39
C ALA A 50 -22.62 14.14 49.88
N PRO A 51 -23.71 14.18 49.11
CA PRO A 51 -23.64 14.60 47.71
C PRO A 51 -22.94 15.94 47.70
N ALA A 52 -21.87 16.07 46.93
CA ALA A 52 -21.08 17.27 46.81
C ALA A 52 -22.02 18.45 46.63
N ASN A 53 -21.94 19.38 47.60
CA ASN A 53 -22.83 20.53 47.66
C ASN A 53 -22.83 21.24 46.32
N GLN A 54 -23.95 21.15 45.58
CA GLN A 54 -24.10 21.75 44.25
C GLN A 54 -23.90 23.27 44.29
N ALA A 55 -23.96 23.88 45.47
CA ALA A 55 -23.78 25.32 45.63
C ALA A 55 -22.33 25.82 45.57
N GLN A 56 -21.32 24.92 45.47
CA GLN A 56 -19.89 25.32 45.41
C GLN A 56 -19.16 24.80 44.16
N ARG A 57 -19.86 24.31 43.15
CA ARG A 57 -19.22 24.23 41.83
C ARG A 57 -19.02 25.68 41.39
N PRO A 58 -17.80 26.17 41.14
CA PRO A 58 -17.63 27.43 40.47
C PRO A 58 -18.49 27.34 39.22
N SER A 59 -19.54 28.17 39.13
CA SER A 59 -20.28 28.36 37.91
C SER A 59 -19.27 29.01 36.97
N VAL A 60 -18.66 28.17 36.14
CA VAL A 60 -17.89 28.68 35.03
C VAL A 60 -18.92 29.40 34.20
N ASP A 61 -18.77 30.72 34.16
CA ASP A 61 -19.68 31.61 33.44
C ASP A 61 -19.78 31.07 32.01
N ALA A 62 -20.96 30.58 31.63
CA ALA A 62 -21.18 29.98 30.30
C ALA A 62 -20.80 30.97 29.19
N GLY A 63 -20.82 32.27 29.47
CA GLY A 63 -20.34 33.32 28.58
C GLY A 63 -18.84 33.32 28.33
N VAL A 64 -18.01 32.81 29.25
CA VAL A 64 -16.54 32.74 29.08
C VAL A 64 -16.12 31.53 28.21
N TYR A 65 -16.98 30.49 28.10
CA TYR A 65 -16.69 29.29 27.31
C TYR A 65 -17.39 29.26 25.94
N SER A 66 -18.31 30.19 25.67
CA SER A 66 -18.98 30.26 24.38
C SER A 66 -18.04 30.54 23.21
N ASP A 67 -16.85 31.14 23.47
CA ASP A 67 -15.85 31.48 22.47
C ASP A 67 -14.63 30.55 22.45
N PHE A 68 -14.62 29.50 23.30
CA PHE A 68 -13.55 28.52 23.36
C PHE A 68 -13.81 27.33 22.42
N HIS A 69 -13.96 27.61 21.13
CA HIS A 69 -13.89 26.56 20.14
C HIS A 69 -12.45 26.09 19.99
N SER A 70 -12.27 24.76 19.93
CA SER A 70 -10.97 24.18 19.55
C SER A 70 -10.55 24.72 18.19
N PRO A 71 -9.27 25.05 17.95
CA PRO A 71 -8.80 25.45 16.62
C PRO A 71 -9.17 24.43 15.55
N PHE A 72 -9.27 23.16 15.93
CA PHE A 72 -9.68 22.08 15.03
C PHE A 72 -11.16 22.16 14.62
N ALA A 73 -12.03 22.68 15.47
CA ALA A 73 -13.44 22.90 15.12
C ALA A 73 -13.56 23.92 13.97
N ARG A 74 -12.76 25.00 14.01
CA ARG A 74 -12.72 25.98 12.94
C ARG A 74 -12.15 25.39 11.63
N VAL A 75 -11.14 24.53 11.72
CA VAL A 75 -10.63 23.81 10.54
C VAL A 75 -11.71 22.93 9.95
N ALA A 76 -12.44 22.19 10.78
CA ALA A 76 -13.54 21.34 10.34
C ALA A 76 -14.63 22.15 9.62
N GLU A 77 -15.03 23.32 10.14
CA GLU A 77 -16.01 24.22 9.51
C GLU A 77 -15.58 24.71 8.12
N ILE A 78 -14.27 24.97 7.93
CA ILE A 78 -13.72 25.44 6.66
C ILE A 78 -13.60 24.29 5.65
N VAL A 79 -13.18 23.12 6.11
CA VAL A 79 -12.81 21.99 5.25
C VAL A 79 -14.00 21.14 4.86
N SER A 80 -14.90 20.81 5.82
CA SER A 80 -15.97 19.84 5.60
C SER A 80 -16.92 20.18 4.45
N PRO A 81 -17.22 21.43 4.12
CA PRO A 81 -18.08 21.75 2.97
C PRO A 81 -17.53 21.28 1.63
N ALA A 82 -16.19 21.15 1.49
CA ALA A 82 -15.55 20.71 0.26
C ALA A 82 -15.27 19.19 0.24
N VAL A 83 -15.55 18.47 1.35
CA VAL A 83 -15.35 17.03 1.45
C VAL A 83 -16.64 16.29 1.06
N VAL A 84 -16.50 15.31 0.19
CA VAL A 84 -17.64 14.54 -0.32
C VAL A 84 -17.51 13.06 0.03
N TYR A 85 -18.65 12.41 0.20
CA TYR A 85 -18.77 10.97 0.15
C TYR A 85 -18.91 10.52 -1.30
N ILE A 86 -18.14 9.54 -1.71
CA ILE A 86 -18.19 8.95 -3.05
C ILE A 86 -18.84 7.57 -2.95
N GLU A 87 -20.02 7.43 -3.55
CA GLU A 87 -20.69 6.16 -3.74
C GLU A 87 -20.33 5.60 -5.13
N VAL A 88 -19.87 4.35 -5.16
CA VAL A 88 -19.46 3.66 -6.37
C VAL A 88 -20.43 2.52 -6.65
N ARG A 89 -20.99 2.49 -7.84
CA ARG A 89 -21.83 1.38 -8.31
C ARG A 89 -21.08 0.62 -9.40
N LYS A 90 -20.94 -0.69 -9.19
CA LYS A 90 -20.33 -1.62 -10.15
C LYS A 90 -21.38 -2.58 -10.65
N SER A 91 -21.45 -2.83 -11.96
CA SER A 91 -22.34 -3.84 -12.55
C SER A 91 -21.90 -5.26 -12.17
N SER A 92 -22.82 -6.22 -12.26
CA SER A 92 -22.54 -7.62 -11.90
C SER A 92 -21.49 -8.28 -12.81
N GLN A 93 -21.24 -7.74 -14.00
CA GLN A 93 -20.22 -8.24 -14.93
C GLN A 93 -18.83 -7.69 -14.56
N THR A 94 -18.73 -6.45 -14.14
CA THR A 94 -17.49 -5.81 -13.71
C THR A 94 -17.02 -6.41 -12.38
N ARG A 95 -17.92 -6.71 -11.45
CA ARG A 95 -17.62 -7.36 -10.16
C ARG A 95 -16.93 -8.71 -10.26
N ARG A 96 -17.18 -9.50 -11.32
CA ARG A 96 -16.51 -10.79 -11.55
C ARG A 96 -15.09 -10.66 -12.08
N ARG A 97 -14.72 -9.50 -12.63
CA ARG A 97 -13.40 -9.25 -13.23
C ARG A 97 -12.43 -8.50 -12.31
N THR A 98 -12.94 -7.80 -11.31
CA THR A 98 -12.16 -6.91 -10.43
C THR A 98 -12.14 -7.39 -8.97
N GLY A 99 -12.18 -8.70 -8.70
CA GLY A 99 -11.90 -9.22 -7.36
C GLY A 99 -10.45 -8.90 -6.98
N GLY A 100 -10.19 -7.65 -6.65
CA GLY A 100 -8.88 -7.18 -6.20
C GLY A 100 -8.76 -7.29 -4.68
N PRO A 101 -7.55 -7.21 -4.13
CA PRO A 101 -7.26 -7.34 -2.70
C PRO A 101 -8.02 -6.31 -1.83
N PHE A 102 -8.44 -5.19 -2.42
CA PHE A 102 -9.29 -4.20 -1.76
C PHE A 102 -10.73 -4.67 -1.59
N ASP A 103 -11.27 -5.48 -2.51
CA ASP A 103 -12.61 -6.07 -2.36
C ASP A 103 -12.62 -7.06 -1.20
N ASP A 104 -11.54 -7.85 -1.00
CA ASP A 104 -11.37 -8.76 0.13
C ASP A 104 -11.21 -8.00 1.47
N PHE A 105 -10.49 -6.89 1.45
CA PHE A 105 -10.35 -6.02 2.61
C PHE A 105 -11.70 -5.40 3.04
N PHE A 106 -12.52 -4.92 2.10
CA PHE A 106 -13.88 -4.45 2.38
C PHE A 106 -14.81 -5.57 2.84
N HIS A 107 -14.51 -6.82 2.44
CA HIS A 107 -15.25 -7.99 2.83
C HIS A 107 -15.05 -8.36 4.32
N ASP A 108 -13.84 -8.25 4.82
CA ASP A 108 -13.51 -8.67 6.20
C ASP A 108 -13.95 -7.63 7.26
N PHE A 109 -14.05 -6.37 6.89
CA PHE A 109 -14.36 -5.26 7.81
C PHE A 109 -15.77 -4.65 7.62
N GLY A 110 -16.54 -5.13 6.65
CA GLY A 110 -17.94 -4.69 6.43
C GLY A 110 -18.89 -5.16 7.52
N PRO A 111 -20.13 -4.59 7.59
CA PRO A 111 -21.14 -4.97 8.59
C PRO A 111 -21.47 -6.47 8.49
N ARG A 112 -21.21 -7.22 9.56
CA ARG A 112 -21.50 -8.66 9.65
C ARG A 112 -23.00 -8.91 9.38
N GLY A 113 -23.32 -9.67 8.34
CA GLY A 113 -24.68 -10.14 8.04
C GLY A 113 -25.26 -9.72 6.68
N ARG A 114 -24.56 -8.89 5.89
CA ARG A 114 -24.90 -8.64 4.48
C ARG A 114 -24.07 -9.53 3.57
N ARG A 115 -24.67 -9.95 2.44
CA ARG A 115 -23.88 -10.69 1.44
C ARG A 115 -22.84 -9.74 0.84
N PRO A 116 -21.63 -10.21 0.57
CA PRO A 116 -20.53 -9.39 -0.01
C PRO A 116 -20.93 -8.64 -1.29
N GLN A 117 -21.91 -9.17 -2.00
CA GLN A 117 -22.43 -8.62 -3.26
C GLN A 117 -23.28 -7.36 -3.09
N ASP A 118 -23.67 -7.00 -1.86
CA ASP A 118 -24.61 -5.90 -1.58
C ASP A 118 -23.94 -4.68 -0.93
N ILE A 119 -22.62 -4.70 -0.74
CA ILE A 119 -21.90 -3.56 -0.15
C ILE A 119 -21.35 -2.72 -1.31
N PRO A 120 -21.87 -1.49 -1.53
CA PRO A 120 -21.27 -0.57 -2.49
C PRO A 120 -19.85 -0.22 -2.04
N SER A 121 -18.90 -0.24 -2.95
CA SER A 121 -17.59 0.37 -2.71
C SER A 121 -17.81 1.86 -2.47
N SER A 122 -17.16 2.41 -1.45
CA SER A 122 -17.36 3.82 -1.09
C SER A 122 -16.13 4.37 -0.37
N GLY A 123 -15.96 5.68 -0.46
CA GLY A 123 -14.88 6.39 0.21
C GLY A 123 -15.19 7.87 0.31
N SER A 124 -14.18 8.65 0.58
CA SER A 124 -14.24 10.11 0.56
C SER A 124 -13.51 10.68 -0.65
N GLY A 125 -13.77 11.94 -0.91
CA GLY A 125 -13.00 12.79 -1.81
C GLY A 125 -13.08 14.22 -1.35
N PHE A 126 -12.35 15.11 -1.99
CA PHE A 126 -12.49 16.54 -1.77
C PHE A 126 -12.38 17.33 -3.06
N VAL A 127 -13.19 18.37 -3.16
CA VAL A 127 -13.16 19.26 -4.32
C VAL A 127 -11.90 20.10 -4.26
N MET A 128 -11.04 19.98 -5.27
CA MET A 128 -9.79 20.73 -5.39
C MET A 128 -9.92 22.02 -6.19
N ASP A 129 -11.01 22.17 -6.95
CA ASP A 129 -11.23 23.26 -7.88
C ASP A 129 -12.72 23.60 -7.97
N PRO A 130 -13.10 24.90 -7.96
CA PRO A 130 -14.51 25.32 -8.02
C PRO A 130 -15.29 24.82 -9.25
N ARG A 131 -14.61 24.29 -10.27
CA ARG A 131 -15.22 23.64 -11.45
C ARG A 131 -15.75 22.22 -11.17
N GLY A 132 -15.55 21.71 -9.93
CA GLY A 132 -16.03 20.39 -9.52
C GLY A 132 -15.08 19.24 -9.75
N TYR A 133 -13.77 19.51 -9.89
CA TYR A 133 -12.77 18.45 -9.88
C TYR A 133 -12.54 17.98 -8.43
N ILE A 134 -12.64 16.67 -8.24
CA ILE A 134 -12.51 15.98 -6.95
C ILE A 134 -11.24 15.14 -6.99
N LEU A 135 -10.39 15.27 -5.97
CA LEU A 135 -9.31 14.34 -5.67
C LEU A 135 -9.82 13.22 -4.75
N THR A 136 -9.40 12.00 -5.05
CA THR A 136 -9.66 10.80 -4.23
C THR A 136 -8.58 9.75 -4.50
N ASN A 137 -8.68 8.59 -3.86
CA ASN A 137 -7.82 7.45 -4.17
C ASN A 137 -8.32 6.68 -5.42
N ASN A 138 -7.37 6.08 -6.15
CA ASN A 138 -7.68 5.20 -7.29
C ASN A 138 -8.56 4.02 -6.83
N HIS A 139 -8.17 3.33 -5.75
CA HIS A 139 -8.90 2.16 -5.25
C HIS A 139 -10.35 2.47 -4.85
N VAL A 140 -10.69 3.73 -4.53
CA VAL A 140 -12.08 4.13 -4.22
C VAL A 140 -12.95 4.08 -5.46
N VAL A 141 -12.44 4.47 -6.63
CA VAL A 141 -13.24 4.68 -7.85
C VAL A 141 -12.91 3.71 -8.98
N GLU A 142 -11.95 2.83 -8.80
CA GLU A 142 -11.55 1.84 -9.80
C GLU A 142 -12.70 0.90 -10.18
N GLY A 143 -12.92 0.73 -11.49
CA GLY A 143 -13.99 -0.13 -12.03
C GLY A 143 -15.40 0.38 -11.77
N ALA A 144 -15.57 1.67 -11.47
CA ALA A 144 -16.89 2.29 -11.28
C ALA A 144 -17.63 2.41 -12.62
N ASP A 145 -18.89 1.93 -12.66
CA ASP A 145 -19.81 2.21 -13.78
C ASP A 145 -20.57 3.51 -13.54
N GLU A 146 -20.94 3.80 -12.28
CA GLU A 146 -21.61 5.02 -11.86
C GLU A 146 -20.94 5.57 -10.60
N LEU A 147 -20.76 6.88 -10.55
CA LEU A 147 -20.23 7.62 -9.41
C LEU A 147 -21.19 8.71 -8.97
N VAL A 148 -21.43 8.79 -7.66
CA VAL A 148 -22.25 9.84 -7.06
C VAL A 148 -21.45 10.46 -5.91
N ALA A 149 -21.29 11.80 -5.95
CA ALA A 149 -20.71 12.57 -4.85
C ALA A 149 -21.80 13.17 -4.00
N THR A 150 -21.74 12.97 -2.68
CA THR A 150 -22.67 13.54 -1.70
C THR A 150 -21.91 14.51 -0.80
N PHE A 151 -22.34 15.77 -0.77
CA PHE A 151 -21.80 16.81 0.10
C PHE A 151 -22.37 16.73 1.52
N LEU A 152 -21.72 17.44 2.46
CA LEU A 152 -22.15 17.49 3.87
C LEU A 152 -23.58 18.01 4.03
N ASN A 153 -24.03 18.92 3.17
CA ASN A 153 -25.38 19.48 3.16
C ASN A 153 -26.46 18.49 2.62
N GLY A 154 -26.03 17.26 2.21
CA GLY A 154 -26.91 16.23 1.66
C GLY A 154 -27.17 16.38 0.15
N GLU A 155 -26.60 17.35 -0.52
CA GLU A 155 -26.70 17.47 -1.98
C GLU A 155 -25.88 16.37 -2.67
N THR A 156 -26.48 15.76 -3.69
CA THR A 156 -25.88 14.70 -4.48
C THR A 156 -25.70 15.14 -5.92
N TYR A 157 -24.58 14.74 -6.51
CA TYR A 157 -24.21 15.07 -7.89
C TYR A 157 -23.64 13.85 -8.60
N SER A 158 -24.01 13.68 -9.86
CA SER A 158 -23.42 12.67 -10.72
C SER A 158 -21.98 13.06 -11.08
N CYS A 159 -21.14 12.06 -11.18
CA CYS A 159 -19.70 12.25 -11.45
C CYS A 159 -19.21 11.34 -12.54
N GLU A 160 -18.10 11.72 -13.16
CA GLU A 160 -17.36 10.90 -14.12
C GLU A 160 -15.87 10.82 -13.70
N VAL A 161 -15.23 9.69 -14.03
CA VAL A 161 -13.78 9.54 -13.87
C VAL A 161 -13.06 10.35 -14.95
N VAL A 162 -12.22 11.28 -14.56
CA VAL A 162 -11.34 12.04 -15.47
C VAL A 162 -10.09 11.24 -15.80
N GLY A 163 -9.52 10.58 -14.79
CA GLY A 163 -8.38 9.71 -14.94
C GLY A 163 -7.99 9.01 -13.64
N LEU A 164 -7.25 7.92 -13.81
CA LEU A 164 -6.80 7.02 -12.75
C LEU A 164 -5.29 6.89 -12.80
N ASP A 165 -4.68 6.79 -11.64
CA ASP A 165 -3.26 6.46 -11.49
C ASP A 165 -3.06 5.40 -10.39
N PRO A 166 -3.12 4.10 -10.75
CA PRO A 166 -2.93 3.02 -9.80
C PRO A 166 -1.57 3.05 -9.09
N ARG A 167 -0.51 3.51 -9.77
CA ARG A 167 0.87 3.49 -9.24
C ARG A 167 1.09 4.43 -8.06
N THR A 168 0.32 5.51 -7.95
CA THR A 168 0.33 6.44 -6.80
C THR A 168 -0.94 6.38 -5.98
N ASP A 169 -1.93 5.55 -6.39
CA ASP A 169 -3.25 5.47 -5.79
C ASP A 169 -4.02 6.81 -5.81
N VAL A 170 -3.86 7.60 -6.86
CA VAL A 170 -4.54 8.89 -7.05
C VAL A 170 -5.55 8.78 -8.19
N ALA A 171 -6.72 9.37 -7.99
CA ALA A 171 -7.74 9.52 -9.02
C ALA A 171 -8.31 10.94 -9.04
N VAL A 172 -8.71 11.38 -10.24
CA VAL A 172 -9.48 12.59 -10.44
C VAL A 172 -10.86 12.24 -10.96
N VAL A 173 -11.87 12.77 -10.29
CA VAL A 173 -13.28 12.66 -10.64
C VAL A 173 -13.82 14.05 -10.90
N ARG A 174 -14.76 14.21 -11.81
CA ARG A 174 -15.41 15.49 -12.11
C ARG A 174 -16.92 15.39 -11.90
N ILE A 175 -17.48 16.37 -11.22
CA ILE A 175 -18.94 16.55 -11.13
C ILE A 175 -19.46 16.96 -12.52
N THR A 176 -20.43 16.23 -13.04
CA THR A 176 -21.03 16.50 -14.37
C THR A 176 -22.22 17.44 -14.31
N ASP A 177 -22.90 17.48 -13.16
CA ASP A 177 -24.02 18.36 -12.92
C ASP A 177 -23.57 19.80 -12.66
N ARG A 178 -24.45 20.75 -12.88
CA ARG A 178 -24.18 22.15 -12.49
C ARG A 178 -24.48 22.34 -11.02
N PRO A 179 -23.72 23.20 -10.33
CA PRO A 179 -24.06 23.60 -8.96
C PRO A 179 -25.49 24.15 -8.92
N ARG A 180 -26.23 23.82 -7.87
CA ARG A 180 -27.55 24.40 -7.66
C ARG A 180 -27.42 25.90 -7.40
N ASP A 181 -28.41 26.66 -7.81
CA ASP A 181 -28.48 28.13 -7.61
C ASP A 181 -27.38 28.96 -8.27
N GLY A 182 -26.65 28.39 -9.25
CA GLY A 182 -25.60 29.12 -9.99
C GLY A 182 -24.36 29.45 -9.18
N GLN A 183 -24.19 28.86 -7.98
CA GLN A 183 -23.00 28.98 -7.16
C GLN A 183 -21.86 28.12 -7.73
N VAL A 184 -20.64 28.32 -7.21
CA VAL A 184 -19.48 27.47 -7.47
C VAL A 184 -19.40 26.35 -6.42
N PHE A 185 -18.79 25.23 -6.73
CA PHE A 185 -18.54 24.19 -5.75
C PHE A 185 -17.56 24.65 -4.68
N PRO A 186 -17.84 24.40 -3.38
CA PRO A 186 -16.85 24.65 -2.33
C PRO A 186 -15.62 23.80 -2.60
N SER A 187 -14.43 24.41 -2.53
CA SER A 187 -13.17 23.73 -2.83
C SER A 187 -12.12 24.01 -1.77
N LEU A 188 -11.19 23.07 -1.57
CA LEU A 188 -10.07 23.21 -0.65
C LEU A 188 -8.88 23.87 -1.33
N GLN A 189 -8.19 24.71 -0.56
CA GLN A 189 -6.87 25.16 -0.93
C GLN A 189 -5.88 24.03 -0.76
N LEU A 190 -5.04 23.77 -1.77
CA LEU A 190 -3.92 22.85 -1.68
C LEU A 190 -2.76 23.58 -0.99
N GLY A 191 -2.18 22.92 0.03
CA GLY A 191 -0.99 23.38 0.72
C GLY A 191 0.29 22.89 0.03
N ASP A 192 1.38 22.87 0.78
CA ASP A 192 2.68 22.37 0.34
C ASP A 192 3.16 21.24 1.26
N SER A 193 3.17 20.00 0.72
CA SER A 193 3.60 18.82 1.48
C SER A 193 5.12 18.74 1.68
N ASP A 194 5.91 19.52 0.93
CA ASP A 194 7.36 19.57 1.14
C ASP A 194 7.74 20.41 2.36
N GLU A 195 6.94 21.44 2.67
CA GLU A 195 7.17 22.36 3.80
C GLU A 195 6.75 21.78 5.16
N ILE A 196 5.87 20.74 5.20
CA ILE A 196 5.42 20.16 6.47
C ILE A 196 6.58 19.52 7.23
N LYS A 197 6.51 19.58 8.57
CA LYS A 197 7.52 19.04 9.48
C LYS A 197 6.92 17.93 10.37
N ILE A 198 7.77 17.00 10.77
CA ILE A 198 7.42 16.01 11.79
C ILE A 198 7.04 16.76 13.07
N GLY A 199 5.86 16.44 13.63
CA GLY A 199 5.28 17.11 14.78
C GLY A 199 4.24 18.20 14.42
N ASP A 200 4.11 18.61 13.16
CA ASP A 200 3.03 19.51 12.75
C ASP A 200 1.67 18.84 12.92
N TRP A 201 0.64 19.63 13.21
CA TRP A 201 -0.74 19.12 13.29
C TRP A 201 -1.22 18.55 11.96
N ALA A 202 -1.83 17.39 12.03
CA ALA A 202 -2.46 16.68 10.94
C ALA A 202 -3.92 16.40 11.28
N ILE A 203 -4.83 16.89 10.46
CA ILE A 203 -6.27 16.74 10.66
C ILE A 203 -6.80 15.95 9.45
N ALA A 204 -7.25 14.71 9.69
CA ALA A 204 -7.86 13.91 8.66
C ALA A 204 -9.37 14.15 8.66
N VAL A 205 -9.92 14.47 7.49
CA VAL A 205 -11.35 14.71 7.31
C VAL A 205 -11.89 13.69 6.33
N GLY A 206 -13.06 13.15 6.64
CA GLY A 206 -13.74 12.19 5.79
C GLY A 206 -15.23 12.27 5.92
N ASN A 207 -15.91 11.62 5.00
CA ASN A 207 -17.36 11.51 4.98
C ASN A 207 -17.78 10.03 4.92
N PRO A 208 -17.46 9.23 5.98
CA PRO A 208 -17.78 7.81 5.97
C PRO A 208 -19.28 7.57 6.03
N PHE A 209 -19.76 6.56 5.31
CA PHE A 209 -21.15 6.09 5.35
C PHE A 209 -22.22 7.14 4.98
N GLY A 210 -21.88 8.11 4.13
CA GLY A 210 -22.81 9.13 3.67
C GLY A 210 -23.30 10.03 4.81
N THR A 211 -24.59 10.30 4.87
CA THR A 211 -25.19 11.26 5.83
C THR A 211 -25.14 10.82 7.30
N GLN A 212 -24.88 9.54 7.59
CA GLN A 212 -24.91 9.02 8.98
C GLN A 212 -23.68 9.41 9.80
N LEU A 213 -22.49 9.45 9.18
CA LEU A 213 -21.24 9.84 9.82
C LEU A 213 -20.52 10.95 9.05
N ALA A 214 -21.30 11.78 8.36
CA ALA A 214 -20.78 12.90 7.57
C ALA A 214 -19.91 13.85 8.43
N GLY A 215 -18.80 14.31 7.86
CA GLY A 215 -17.94 15.28 8.53
C GLY A 215 -17.11 14.70 9.68
N THR A 216 -16.75 13.41 9.62
CA THR A 216 -15.82 12.81 10.60
C THR A 216 -14.46 13.49 10.53
N VAL A 217 -13.99 13.97 11.67
CA VAL A 217 -12.69 14.63 11.82
C VAL A 217 -11.86 13.88 12.87
N THR A 218 -10.63 13.54 12.52
CA THR A 218 -9.65 13.00 13.47
C THR A 218 -8.41 13.86 13.46
N VAL A 219 -7.74 13.99 14.62
CA VAL A 219 -6.61 14.88 14.81
C VAL A 219 -5.41 14.09 15.33
N GLY A 220 -4.26 14.40 14.82
CA GLY A 220 -2.97 13.87 15.21
C GLY A 220 -1.85 14.79 14.76
N VAL A 221 -0.67 14.22 14.57
CA VAL A 221 0.52 14.93 14.08
C VAL A 221 1.13 14.20 12.88
N ILE A 222 1.97 14.89 12.15
CA ILE A 222 2.86 14.28 11.16
C ILE A 222 3.91 13.47 11.93
N SER A 223 3.83 12.14 11.86
CA SER A 223 4.73 11.23 12.57
C SER A 223 6.01 10.94 11.79
N ALA A 224 5.92 10.90 10.45
CA ALA A 224 7.06 10.75 9.54
C ALA A 224 6.71 11.21 8.13
N LYS A 225 7.76 11.36 7.29
CA LYS A 225 7.65 11.65 5.84
C LYS A 225 8.47 10.63 5.05
N GLY A 226 8.17 10.49 3.77
CA GLY A 226 8.95 9.65 2.87
C GLY A 226 8.84 8.16 3.20
N ARG A 227 7.69 7.72 3.72
CA ARG A 227 7.46 6.30 3.97
C ARG A 227 7.27 5.57 2.64
N SER A 228 8.17 4.66 2.38
CA SER A 228 8.19 3.76 1.24
C SER A 228 8.37 2.33 1.75
N ASP A 229 8.35 1.33 0.88
CA ASP A 229 8.50 -0.08 1.24
C ASP A 229 7.40 -0.61 2.17
N LEU A 230 6.25 0.06 2.19
CA LEU A 230 5.09 -0.44 2.89
C LEU A 230 4.50 -1.59 2.09
N ASN A 231 4.49 -2.78 2.69
CA ASN A 231 3.73 -3.89 2.14
C ASN A 231 2.25 -3.60 2.35
N ILE A 232 1.67 -2.92 1.38
CA ILE A 232 0.25 -2.55 1.39
C ILE A 232 -0.47 -3.75 0.80
N MET A 233 -1.29 -4.43 1.61
CA MET A 233 -1.99 -5.65 1.23
C MET A 233 -2.60 -5.52 -0.17
N GLY A 234 -1.96 -6.18 -1.14
CA GLY A 234 -2.46 -6.40 -2.48
C GLY A 234 -2.54 -5.20 -3.43
N ALA A 235 -1.99 -4.05 -3.09
CA ALA A 235 -1.92 -2.92 -4.00
C ALA A 235 -0.52 -2.79 -4.59
N ASP A 236 -0.41 -2.84 -5.91
CA ASP A 236 0.81 -2.56 -6.67
C ASP A 236 1.12 -1.04 -6.70
N ILE A 237 1.13 -0.40 -5.51
CA ILE A 237 1.56 0.99 -5.39
C ILE A 237 3.08 1.00 -5.33
N ASP A 238 3.72 1.11 -6.47
CA ASP A 238 5.17 1.07 -6.59
C ASP A 238 5.86 2.44 -6.46
N LEU A 239 5.09 3.53 -6.55
CA LEU A 239 5.55 4.90 -6.35
C LEU A 239 5.05 5.46 -5.01
N GLN A 240 5.56 4.89 -3.92
CA GLN A 240 5.18 5.27 -2.56
C GLN A 240 6.05 6.41 -2.03
N ASP A 241 5.41 7.43 -1.45
CA ASP A 241 6.05 8.53 -0.70
C ASP A 241 5.07 9.02 0.38
N PHE A 242 4.67 8.13 1.30
CA PHE A 242 3.61 8.46 2.22
C PHE A 242 4.04 9.38 3.36
N ILE A 243 3.14 10.29 3.72
CA ILE A 243 3.11 10.99 5.01
C ILE A 243 2.52 10.01 6.02
N GLN A 244 3.22 9.78 7.14
CA GLN A 244 2.70 9.02 8.27
C GLN A 244 2.10 9.96 9.30
N THR A 245 0.94 9.60 9.86
CA THR A 245 0.25 10.35 10.93
C THR A 245 -0.35 9.40 11.96
N ASP A 246 -0.54 9.86 13.18
CA ASP A 246 -1.30 9.18 14.23
C ASP A 246 -2.77 9.65 14.29
N ALA A 247 -3.17 10.61 13.46
CA ALA A 247 -4.59 10.86 13.19
C ALA A 247 -5.24 9.56 12.70
N SER A 248 -6.37 9.18 13.29
CA SER A 248 -7.01 7.91 12.96
C SER A 248 -7.49 7.90 11.50
N ILE A 249 -6.86 7.08 10.67
CA ILE A 249 -7.28 6.80 9.30
C ILE A 249 -8.00 5.46 9.32
N ASN A 250 -9.28 5.48 8.96
CA ASN A 250 -10.17 4.32 8.97
C ASN A 250 -11.02 4.30 7.71
N PHE A 251 -11.84 3.25 7.58
CA PHE A 251 -12.87 3.19 6.54
C PHE A 251 -13.69 4.47 6.50
N GLY A 252 -13.81 5.03 5.32
CA GLY A 252 -14.63 6.19 5.03
C GLY A 252 -13.89 7.51 5.03
N ASN A 253 -12.70 7.66 5.62
CA ASN A 253 -11.88 8.85 5.39
C ASN A 253 -10.82 8.64 4.30
N SER A 254 -10.64 7.42 3.78
CA SER A 254 -9.80 7.13 2.59
C SER A 254 -10.28 7.93 1.39
N GLY A 255 -9.36 8.60 0.70
CA GLY A 255 -9.66 9.54 -0.39
C GLY A 255 -9.99 10.97 0.08
N GLY A 256 -10.35 11.16 1.34
CA GLY A 256 -10.54 12.48 1.95
C GLY A 256 -9.22 13.20 2.20
N PRO A 257 -9.25 14.51 2.52
CA PRO A 257 -8.04 15.28 2.74
C PRO A 257 -7.41 15.03 4.11
N LEU A 258 -6.06 15.01 4.15
CA LEU A 258 -5.28 15.34 5.33
C LEU A 258 -4.99 16.84 5.24
N VAL A 259 -5.35 17.63 6.25
CA VAL A 259 -5.16 19.07 6.24
C VAL A 259 -4.28 19.55 7.38
N ASN A 260 -3.63 20.70 7.20
CA ASN A 260 -2.90 21.40 8.26
C ASN A 260 -3.84 22.26 9.11
N ILE A 261 -3.28 22.95 10.12
CA ILE A 261 -4.06 23.81 11.04
C ILE A 261 -4.64 25.06 10.34
N ARG A 262 -4.24 25.38 9.10
CA ARG A 262 -4.83 26.44 8.29
C ARG A 262 -6.01 25.97 7.43
N GLY A 263 -6.30 24.65 7.43
CA GLY A 263 -7.32 24.06 6.58
C GLY A 263 -6.86 23.79 5.14
N GLU A 264 -5.56 23.86 4.87
CA GLU A 264 -4.99 23.55 3.56
C GLU A 264 -4.73 22.04 3.45
N ALA A 265 -5.10 21.44 2.32
CA ALA A 265 -4.85 20.02 2.06
C ALA A 265 -3.34 19.78 1.89
N ILE A 266 -2.76 18.92 2.72
CA ILE A 266 -1.35 18.51 2.69
C ILE A 266 -1.18 17.06 2.22
N GLY A 267 -2.28 16.32 2.09
CA GLY A 267 -2.28 14.94 1.57
C GLY A 267 -3.67 14.38 1.32
N ILE A 268 -3.72 13.19 0.72
CA ILE A 268 -4.93 12.37 0.56
C ILE A 268 -4.82 11.20 1.54
N ASN A 269 -5.77 11.06 2.44
CA ASN A 269 -5.83 9.95 3.40
C ASN A 269 -5.91 8.61 2.66
N SER A 270 -5.14 7.61 3.10
CA SER A 270 -5.15 6.27 2.52
C SER A 270 -5.21 5.22 3.62
N ALA A 271 -6.33 4.51 3.72
CA ALA A 271 -6.58 3.49 4.75
C ALA A 271 -5.96 2.13 4.37
N LEU A 272 -4.70 2.13 3.96
CA LEU A 272 -4.01 0.96 3.39
C LEU A 272 -3.33 0.06 4.44
N ASN A 273 -3.31 0.44 5.72
CA ASN A 273 -2.63 -0.32 6.76
C ASN A 273 -3.59 -0.77 7.85
N THR A 274 -3.66 -2.08 8.05
CA THR A 274 -4.46 -2.72 9.12
C THR A 274 -3.63 -3.17 10.31
N GLN A 275 -2.30 -2.99 10.31
CA GLN A 275 -1.41 -3.66 11.27
C GLN A 275 -1.11 -2.88 12.57
N GLY A 276 -1.75 -1.72 12.82
CA GLY A 276 -1.51 -1.00 14.06
C GLY A 276 -2.45 0.16 14.33
N GLN A 277 -2.88 0.32 15.57
CA GLN A 277 -3.60 1.52 15.99
C GLN A 277 -2.62 2.71 16.05
N GLY A 278 -3.04 3.88 15.58
CA GLY A 278 -2.21 5.09 15.58
C GLY A 278 -1.18 5.16 14.46
N ILE A 279 -1.34 4.36 13.40
CA ILE A 279 -0.51 4.44 12.20
C ILE A 279 -1.42 4.65 10.99
N GLY A 280 -1.51 5.89 10.52
CA GLY A 280 -2.20 6.28 9.31
C GLY A 280 -1.23 6.77 8.25
N PHE A 281 -1.64 6.70 6.99
CA PHE A 281 -0.86 7.14 5.84
C PHE A 281 -1.66 8.10 4.97
N ALA A 282 -0.96 9.05 4.34
CA ALA A 282 -1.54 9.93 3.35
C ALA A 282 -0.57 10.14 2.19
N ILE A 283 -1.10 10.22 0.97
CA ILE A 283 -0.35 10.57 -0.24
C ILE A 283 -0.06 12.08 -0.19
N PRO A 284 1.21 12.53 -0.36
CA PRO A 284 1.56 13.95 -0.32
C PRO A 284 0.78 14.75 -1.36
N ILE A 285 0.32 15.95 -0.99
CA ILE A 285 -0.51 16.77 -1.89
C ILE A 285 0.24 17.25 -3.12
N ASN A 286 1.57 17.52 -3.03
CA ASN A 286 2.36 17.94 -4.18
C ASN A 286 2.42 16.84 -5.24
N LEU A 287 2.59 15.57 -4.82
CA LEU A 287 2.53 14.42 -5.71
C LEU A 287 1.13 14.28 -6.32
N ALA A 288 0.08 14.32 -5.49
CA ALA A 288 -1.30 14.19 -5.93
C ALA A 288 -1.71 15.30 -6.91
N ALA A 289 -1.32 16.54 -6.66
CA ALA A 289 -1.60 17.68 -7.52
C ALA A 289 -0.90 17.56 -8.88
N SER A 290 0.37 17.13 -8.90
CA SER A 290 1.11 16.86 -10.13
C SER A 290 0.47 15.78 -10.99
N VAL A 291 0.04 14.69 -10.36
CA VAL A 291 -0.71 13.60 -11.00
C VAL A 291 -2.05 14.12 -11.52
N ALA A 292 -2.82 14.82 -10.69
CA ALA A 292 -4.13 15.34 -11.03
C ALA A 292 -4.08 16.28 -12.23
N GLN A 293 -3.09 17.18 -12.30
CA GLN A 293 -2.93 18.09 -13.43
C GLN A 293 -2.73 17.32 -14.73
N GLN A 294 -1.90 16.26 -14.74
CA GLN A 294 -1.69 15.43 -15.92
C GLN A 294 -2.95 14.65 -16.31
N LEU A 295 -3.70 14.13 -15.32
CA LEU A 295 -4.97 13.43 -15.57
C LEU A 295 -6.02 14.37 -16.17
N ILE A 296 -6.09 15.63 -15.71
CA ILE A 296 -7.00 16.64 -16.25
C ILE A 296 -6.62 17.03 -17.68
N ASP A 297 -5.32 17.22 -17.93
CA ASP A 297 -4.82 17.73 -19.22
C ASP A 297 -4.82 16.66 -20.33
N SER A 298 -4.57 15.40 -19.97
CA SER A 298 -4.32 14.34 -20.95
C SER A 298 -5.02 13.00 -20.68
N GLY A 299 -5.74 12.88 -19.56
CA GLY A 299 -6.39 11.63 -19.13
C GLY A 299 -5.44 10.54 -18.65
N ARG A 300 -4.13 10.79 -18.65
CA ARG A 300 -3.10 9.82 -18.25
C ARG A 300 -1.89 10.49 -17.64
N VAL A 301 -1.16 9.76 -16.80
CA VAL A 301 0.10 10.22 -16.23
C VAL A 301 1.27 9.74 -17.10
N ARG A 302 2.09 10.68 -17.57
CA ARG A 302 3.34 10.39 -18.29
C ARG A 302 4.49 10.42 -17.29
N ARG A 303 5.33 9.40 -17.31
CA ARG A 303 6.44 9.28 -16.37
C ARG A 303 7.77 9.23 -17.07
N GLY A 304 8.74 9.91 -16.51
CA GLY A 304 10.13 9.81 -16.95
C GLY A 304 10.66 8.39 -16.70
N TYR A 305 11.46 7.93 -17.63
CA TYR A 305 12.09 6.62 -17.62
C TYR A 305 13.58 6.76 -17.92
N LEU A 306 14.42 6.16 -17.08
CA LEU A 306 15.86 6.14 -17.23
C LEU A 306 16.37 4.77 -17.77
N GLY A 307 15.72 3.67 -17.38
CA GLY A 307 16.04 2.31 -17.83
C GLY A 307 17.20 1.68 -17.09
N ILE A 308 17.10 1.62 -15.77
CA ILE A 308 18.03 0.93 -14.90
C ILE A 308 17.29 0.09 -13.86
N SER A 309 17.84 -1.06 -13.53
CA SER A 309 17.57 -1.77 -12.29
C SER A 309 18.51 -1.23 -11.21
N LEU A 310 18.00 -0.99 -10.02
CA LEU A 310 18.75 -0.26 -9.00
C LEU A 310 18.45 -0.75 -7.59
N ASP A 311 19.45 -0.60 -6.70
CA ASP A 311 19.33 -0.87 -5.26
C ASP A 311 20.03 0.22 -4.46
N GLU A 312 19.87 0.23 -3.14
CA GLU A 312 20.63 1.11 -2.27
C GLU A 312 22.03 0.55 -2.02
N LEU A 313 23.05 1.40 -2.14
CA LEU A 313 24.40 1.01 -1.76
C LEU A 313 24.46 0.79 -0.25
N THR A 314 24.75 -0.44 0.19
CA THR A 314 25.00 -0.72 1.60
C THR A 314 26.50 -0.57 1.93
N ARG A 315 26.79 -0.38 3.22
CA ARG A 315 28.18 -0.31 3.67
C ARG A 315 28.94 -1.59 3.37
N GLU A 316 28.30 -2.75 3.54
CA GLU A 316 28.91 -4.06 3.26
C GLU A 316 29.24 -4.21 1.77
N MET A 317 28.37 -3.70 0.87
CA MET A 317 28.67 -3.71 -0.57
C MET A 317 29.86 -2.80 -0.91
N ALA A 318 29.92 -1.61 -0.29
CA ALA A 318 31.01 -0.68 -0.50
C ALA A 318 32.36 -1.23 0.03
N GLU A 319 32.37 -1.81 1.22
CA GLU A 319 33.53 -2.48 1.81
C GLU A 319 34.01 -3.67 0.95
N GLY A 320 33.05 -4.47 0.43
CA GLY A 320 33.39 -5.61 -0.46
C GLY A 320 34.00 -5.20 -1.81
N LYS A 321 33.83 -3.94 -2.22
CA LYS A 321 34.37 -3.37 -3.45
C LYS A 321 35.53 -2.39 -3.19
N ASP A 322 36.03 -2.26 -1.95
CA ASP A 322 37.06 -1.31 -1.51
C ASP A 322 36.71 0.15 -1.90
N TRP A 323 35.43 0.53 -1.82
CA TRP A 323 34.99 1.89 -2.12
C TRP A 323 34.98 2.77 -0.87
N GLU A 324 35.41 4.02 -1.00
CA GLU A 324 35.28 5.03 0.06
C GLU A 324 33.85 5.57 0.19
N LEU A 325 33.03 5.38 -0.86
CA LEU A 325 31.63 5.80 -0.91
C LEU A 325 30.75 4.79 -0.16
N THR A 326 29.90 5.29 0.76
CA THR A 326 29.03 4.46 1.61
C THR A 326 27.55 4.70 1.37
N GLU A 327 27.17 5.64 0.51
CA GLU A 327 25.80 6.04 0.24
C GLU A 327 25.61 6.35 -1.24
N GLY A 328 24.46 5.98 -1.79
CA GLY A 328 24.11 6.23 -3.19
C GLY A 328 23.21 5.11 -3.74
N ILE A 329 22.91 5.20 -5.02
CA ILE A 329 22.06 4.25 -5.73
C ILE A 329 22.94 3.38 -6.62
N LEU A 330 23.08 2.12 -6.27
CA LEU A 330 23.83 1.13 -7.06
C LEU A 330 23.01 0.73 -8.29
N VAL A 331 23.59 0.86 -9.46
CA VAL A 331 23.05 0.36 -10.72
C VAL A 331 23.34 -1.13 -10.81
N ILE A 332 22.29 -1.95 -10.77
CA ILE A 332 22.39 -3.41 -10.87
C ILE A 332 22.44 -3.84 -12.33
N ASP A 333 21.57 -3.25 -13.16
CA ASP A 333 21.44 -3.54 -14.57
C ASP A 333 21.00 -2.32 -15.36
N VAL A 334 21.25 -2.31 -16.66
CA VAL A 334 20.89 -1.23 -17.59
C VAL A 334 20.15 -1.81 -18.79
N ASP A 335 18.92 -1.38 -18.99
CA ASP A 335 18.10 -1.84 -20.12
C ASP A 335 18.75 -1.46 -21.46
N GLU A 336 18.76 -2.38 -22.40
CA GLU A 336 19.22 -2.11 -23.76
C GLU A 336 18.41 -0.96 -24.40
N ASP A 337 19.07 -0.11 -25.19
CA ASP A 337 18.48 1.05 -25.87
C ASP A 337 17.82 2.10 -24.94
N SER A 338 18.02 1.99 -23.64
CA SER A 338 17.48 2.95 -22.66
C SER A 338 18.20 4.30 -22.67
N PRO A 339 17.64 5.36 -22.06
CA PRO A 339 18.34 6.61 -21.79
C PRO A 339 19.64 6.43 -21.02
N ALA A 340 19.67 5.51 -20.04
CA ALA A 340 20.86 5.20 -19.26
C ALA A 340 21.96 4.57 -20.12
N ALA A 341 21.62 3.58 -20.96
CA ALA A 341 22.56 2.96 -21.88
C ALA A 341 23.15 4.00 -22.85
N LYS A 342 22.32 4.86 -23.44
CA LYS A 342 22.73 5.95 -24.33
C LYS A 342 23.62 6.98 -23.64
N ALA A 343 23.40 7.22 -22.34
CA ALA A 343 24.23 8.11 -21.51
C ALA A 343 25.54 7.46 -21.06
N GLY A 344 25.74 6.15 -21.31
CA GLY A 344 26.91 5.40 -20.93
C GLY A 344 26.95 5.00 -19.45
N ILE A 345 25.78 4.95 -18.78
CA ILE A 345 25.62 4.35 -17.45
C ILE A 345 25.79 2.83 -17.60
N GLN A 346 26.41 2.19 -16.63
CA GLN A 346 26.76 0.77 -16.65
C GLN A 346 26.39 0.11 -15.32
N PRO A 347 26.20 -1.21 -15.29
CA PRO A 347 26.16 -1.96 -14.04
C PRO A 347 27.38 -1.63 -13.17
N ASP A 348 27.21 -1.65 -11.85
CA ASP A 348 28.20 -1.25 -10.84
C ASP A 348 28.47 0.27 -10.73
N ASP A 349 27.82 1.13 -11.51
CA ASP A 349 27.84 2.56 -11.23
C ASP A 349 27.07 2.86 -9.95
N VAL A 350 27.50 3.86 -9.19
CA VAL A 350 26.71 4.40 -8.08
C VAL A 350 26.27 5.81 -8.42
N ILE A 351 24.97 6.03 -8.55
CA ILE A 351 24.39 7.35 -8.75
C ILE A 351 24.37 8.08 -7.40
N VAL A 352 25.00 9.25 -7.33
CA VAL A 352 25.15 10.04 -6.11
C VAL A 352 24.39 11.36 -6.16
N GLU A 353 24.17 11.93 -7.36
CA GLU A 353 23.36 13.15 -7.55
C GLU A 353 22.50 13.03 -8.81
N PHE A 354 21.32 13.62 -8.74
CA PHE A 354 20.42 13.80 -9.88
C PHE A 354 19.95 15.26 -9.92
N GLU A 355 20.18 15.96 -11.03
CA GLU A 355 19.90 17.40 -11.18
C GLU A 355 20.47 18.25 -10.04
N GLY A 356 21.69 17.93 -9.58
CA GLY A 356 22.37 18.64 -8.49
C GLY A 356 21.84 18.34 -7.07
N ARG A 357 20.91 17.41 -6.93
CA ARG A 357 20.37 16.96 -5.64
C ARG A 357 20.97 15.61 -5.26
N PRO A 358 21.52 15.45 -4.05
CA PRO A 358 21.99 14.15 -3.58
C PRO A 358 20.89 13.10 -3.61
N VAL A 359 21.21 11.88 -4.01
CA VAL A 359 20.28 10.73 -3.98
C VAL A 359 20.87 9.60 -3.14
N GLN A 360 20.10 9.10 -2.18
CA GLN A 360 20.55 8.09 -1.21
C GLN A 360 19.59 6.92 -1.12
N LYS A 361 18.31 7.13 -1.47
CA LYS A 361 17.24 6.16 -1.36
C LYS A 361 16.71 5.77 -2.74
N ALA A 362 16.72 4.47 -3.04
CA ALA A 362 16.33 3.92 -4.32
C ALA A 362 14.92 4.35 -4.74
N ARG A 363 13.95 4.29 -3.83
CA ARG A 363 12.56 4.69 -4.13
C ARG A 363 12.38 6.19 -4.31
N ALA A 364 13.02 7.02 -3.48
CA ALA A 364 13.01 8.46 -3.67
C ALA A 364 13.57 8.84 -5.04
N PHE A 365 14.64 8.16 -5.47
CA PHE A 365 15.19 8.34 -6.80
C PHE A 365 14.22 7.93 -7.92
N ARG A 366 13.52 6.78 -7.78
CA ARG A 366 12.49 6.36 -8.74
C ARG A 366 11.37 7.40 -8.87
N LEU A 367 10.91 7.97 -7.75
CA LEU A 367 9.90 9.03 -7.75
C LEU A 367 10.39 10.30 -8.47
N VAL A 368 11.61 10.73 -8.20
CA VAL A 368 12.20 11.91 -8.85
C VAL A 368 12.33 11.69 -10.35
N VAL A 369 12.80 10.53 -10.79
CA VAL A 369 12.89 10.18 -12.23
C VAL A 369 11.49 10.12 -12.84
N ALA A 370 10.55 9.42 -12.22
CA ALA A 370 9.18 9.27 -12.71
C ALA A 370 8.44 10.62 -12.79
N GLY A 371 8.68 11.53 -11.85
CA GLY A 371 8.10 12.89 -11.83
C GLY A 371 8.81 13.88 -12.76
N THR A 372 9.93 13.51 -13.34
CA THR A 372 10.66 14.38 -14.27
C THR A 372 10.03 14.30 -15.67
N GLU A 373 9.90 15.45 -16.33
CA GLU A 373 9.29 15.58 -17.66
C GLU A 373 9.95 14.66 -18.69
N VAL A 374 9.11 13.97 -19.46
CA VAL A 374 9.55 13.12 -20.59
C VAL A 374 10.23 13.98 -21.66
N GLY A 375 11.39 13.53 -22.13
CA GLY A 375 12.21 14.28 -23.09
C GLY A 375 13.16 15.30 -22.44
N LYS A 376 13.07 15.52 -21.12
CA LYS A 376 14.00 16.40 -20.41
C LYS A 376 15.39 15.77 -20.38
N ARG A 377 16.42 16.58 -20.69
CA ARG A 377 17.81 16.24 -20.47
C ARG A 377 18.17 16.50 -19.02
N VAL A 378 18.63 15.49 -18.30
CA VAL A 378 18.97 15.52 -16.88
C VAL A 378 20.45 15.26 -16.67
N LYS A 379 21.02 15.90 -15.65
CA LYS A 379 22.41 15.70 -15.23
C LYS A 379 22.44 14.69 -14.09
N ILE A 380 23.30 13.69 -14.23
CA ILE A 380 23.44 12.61 -13.26
C ILE A 380 24.93 12.51 -12.91
N LYS A 381 25.26 12.58 -11.62
CA LYS A 381 26.61 12.32 -11.15
C LYS A 381 26.71 10.87 -10.71
N ILE A 382 27.65 10.15 -11.30
CA ILE A 382 27.92 8.76 -10.97
C ILE A 382 29.32 8.63 -10.35
N PHE A 383 29.49 7.58 -9.55
CA PHE A 383 30.80 7.11 -9.08
C PHE A 383 31.10 5.77 -9.76
N ARG A 384 32.24 5.69 -10.46
CA ARG A 384 32.73 4.52 -11.20
C ARG A 384 34.23 4.42 -11.07
N ASP A 385 34.75 3.24 -10.74
CA ASP A 385 36.20 2.97 -10.63
C ASP A 385 36.94 3.96 -9.71
N GLY A 386 36.35 4.31 -8.56
CA GLY A 386 36.93 5.26 -7.61
C GLY A 386 36.90 6.72 -8.03
N LYS A 387 36.12 7.09 -9.08
CA LYS A 387 36.06 8.47 -9.60
C LYS A 387 34.63 8.92 -9.85
N TYR A 388 34.36 10.20 -9.55
CA TYR A 388 33.10 10.84 -9.92
C TYR A 388 33.13 11.23 -11.39
N ARG A 389 31.99 11.05 -12.06
CA ARG A 389 31.75 11.44 -13.46
C ARG A 389 30.39 12.05 -13.58
N ASP A 390 30.26 13.09 -14.41
CA ASP A 390 28.98 13.66 -14.79
C ASP A 390 28.55 13.05 -16.12
N VAL A 391 27.31 12.57 -16.20
CA VAL A 391 26.68 12.05 -17.41
C VAL A 391 25.36 12.79 -17.64
N GLU A 392 24.94 12.90 -18.91
CA GLU A 392 23.65 13.50 -19.26
C GLU A 392 22.80 12.44 -19.95
N ALA A 393 21.57 12.27 -19.47
CA ALA A 393 20.56 11.40 -20.06
C ALA A 393 19.33 12.20 -20.49
N THR A 394 18.71 11.83 -21.61
CA THR A 394 17.40 12.36 -21.98
C THR A 394 16.34 11.33 -21.62
N LEU A 395 15.45 11.65 -20.69
CA LEU A 395 14.46 10.70 -20.19
C LEU A 395 13.45 10.34 -21.29
N ASP A 396 13.19 9.04 -21.45
CA ASP A 396 12.10 8.53 -22.28
C ASP A 396 10.78 8.49 -21.48
N GLU A 397 9.67 8.20 -22.14
CA GLU A 397 8.42 7.89 -21.47
C GLU A 397 8.45 6.44 -20.96
N PHE A 398 8.12 6.25 -19.69
CA PHE A 398 7.89 4.93 -19.13
C PHE A 398 6.67 4.31 -19.85
N LYS A 399 6.89 3.20 -20.54
CA LYS A 399 5.82 2.45 -21.21
C LYS A 399 5.45 1.26 -20.36
N GLU A 400 4.21 1.17 -19.90
CA GLU A 400 3.70 0.01 -19.14
C GLU A 400 3.92 -1.31 -19.87
N SER A 401 3.95 -1.29 -21.22
CA SER A 401 4.33 -2.46 -22.01
C SER A 401 5.75 -2.99 -21.74
N ARG A 402 6.60 -2.23 -21.02
CA ARG A 402 7.92 -2.71 -20.56
C ARG A 402 7.87 -3.42 -19.19
N LEU A 403 6.90 -3.08 -18.33
CA LEU A 403 6.53 -3.94 -17.19
C LEU A 403 5.67 -5.12 -17.65
N ALA A 404 4.90 -4.94 -18.72
CA ALA A 404 4.17 -5.98 -19.43
C ALA A 404 5.05 -6.89 -20.30
N ALA A 405 6.36 -6.96 -20.04
CA ALA A 405 7.12 -8.16 -20.38
C ALA A 405 6.78 -9.34 -19.43
N VAL A 406 5.89 -9.12 -18.45
CA VAL A 406 4.98 -10.13 -17.90
C VAL A 406 3.58 -9.75 -18.44
N PRO A 407 3.11 -10.33 -19.53
CA PRO A 407 1.78 -9.99 -20.04
C PRO A 407 0.73 -10.44 -19.04
N ASP A 408 -0.01 -9.49 -18.52
CA ASP A 408 -1.29 -9.72 -17.82
C ASP A 408 -2.41 -9.95 -18.84
N SER A 409 -2.07 -10.61 -19.94
CA SER A 409 -3.03 -11.05 -20.96
C SER A 409 -3.52 -12.46 -20.63
N PRO A 410 -4.77 -12.81 -20.95
CA PRO A 410 -5.24 -14.19 -20.88
C PRO A 410 -4.33 -15.17 -21.65
N GLU A 411 -3.47 -14.68 -22.55
CA GLU A 411 -2.44 -15.44 -23.26
C GLU A 411 -1.23 -15.82 -22.41
N SER A 412 -1.03 -15.25 -21.21
CA SER A 412 0.06 -15.65 -20.30
C SER A 412 -0.23 -16.90 -19.49
N GLN A 413 -1.50 -17.32 -19.43
CA GLN A 413 -1.89 -18.59 -18.82
C GLN A 413 -1.72 -19.72 -19.81
N TRP A 414 -0.79 -20.61 -19.54
CA TRP A 414 -0.58 -21.80 -20.30
C TRP A 414 -0.86 -23.03 -19.42
N LEU A 415 -1.79 -23.90 -19.85
CA LEU A 415 -2.26 -25.06 -19.11
C LEU A 415 -2.92 -24.71 -17.74
N GLY A 416 -3.32 -23.43 -17.58
CA GLY A 416 -3.91 -22.93 -16.34
C GLY A 416 -2.91 -22.55 -15.27
N ILE A 417 -1.61 -22.40 -15.60
CA ILE A 417 -0.60 -21.90 -14.66
C ILE A 417 -0.06 -20.52 -15.09
N ARG A 418 0.22 -19.68 -14.10
CA ARG A 418 1.01 -18.48 -14.23
C ARG A 418 2.31 -18.68 -13.50
N VAL A 419 3.41 -18.19 -14.05
CA VAL A 419 4.75 -18.37 -13.48
C VAL A 419 5.49 -17.06 -13.39
N ASP A 420 6.45 -16.98 -12.46
CA ASP A 420 7.35 -15.83 -12.31
C ASP A 420 8.81 -16.31 -12.17
N ASP A 421 9.75 -15.38 -12.33
CA ASP A 421 11.19 -15.65 -12.32
C ASP A 421 11.71 -15.75 -10.89
N LEU A 422 12.52 -16.78 -10.62
CA LEU A 422 13.19 -16.99 -9.33
C LEU A 422 14.29 -15.96 -9.03
N SER A 423 14.77 -15.23 -10.04
CA SER A 423 15.76 -14.17 -9.84
C SER A 423 15.18 -12.92 -9.17
N ALA A 424 13.85 -12.75 -9.19
CA ALA A 424 13.20 -11.61 -8.55
C ALA A 424 13.24 -11.72 -7.02
N PRO A 425 13.86 -10.79 -6.28
CA PRO A 425 13.99 -10.86 -4.82
C PRO A 425 12.65 -11.00 -4.10
N ARG A 426 11.59 -10.32 -4.57
CA ARG A 426 10.23 -10.41 -4.04
C ARG A 426 9.65 -11.83 -4.09
N VAL A 427 9.95 -12.55 -5.18
CA VAL A 427 9.48 -13.93 -5.40
C VAL A 427 10.16 -14.88 -4.43
N ARG A 428 11.46 -14.70 -4.23
CA ARG A 428 12.24 -15.53 -3.29
C ARG A 428 11.77 -15.35 -1.86
N GLU A 429 11.49 -14.11 -1.45
CA GLU A 429 10.98 -13.78 -0.12
C GLU A 429 9.55 -14.30 0.09
N GLN A 430 8.65 -14.06 -0.88
CA GLN A 430 7.25 -14.46 -0.81
C GLN A 430 7.06 -15.98 -0.67
N TYR A 431 7.89 -16.76 -1.38
CA TYR A 431 7.80 -18.23 -1.38
C TYR A 431 8.87 -18.90 -0.51
N ALA A 432 9.60 -18.13 0.32
CA ALA A 432 10.65 -18.60 1.23
C ALA A 432 11.66 -19.54 0.55
N LEU A 433 12.14 -19.17 -0.64
CA LEU A 433 13.05 -19.97 -1.45
C LEU A 433 14.49 -19.76 -0.98
N GLU A 434 15.07 -20.82 -0.41
CA GLU A 434 16.49 -20.82 0.04
C GLU A 434 17.36 -21.55 -1.00
N GLY A 435 18.48 -20.94 -1.38
CA GLY A 435 19.51 -21.55 -2.22
C GLY A 435 19.52 -21.12 -3.69
N GLU A 436 20.44 -21.73 -4.48
CA GLU A 436 20.51 -21.56 -5.93
C GLU A 436 19.49 -22.48 -6.63
N GLU A 437 18.22 -22.13 -6.57
CA GLU A 437 17.20 -22.89 -7.27
C GLU A 437 17.08 -22.38 -8.72
N ARG A 438 16.95 -23.32 -9.66
CA ARG A 438 16.72 -23.03 -11.09
C ARG A 438 15.26 -23.32 -11.42
N GLY A 439 14.74 -22.66 -12.46
CA GLY A 439 13.37 -22.84 -12.89
C GLY A 439 12.56 -21.55 -12.79
N VAL A 440 11.24 -21.72 -12.75
CA VAL A 440 10.28 -20.65 -12.49
C VAL A 440 9.31 -21.09 -11.39
N VAL A 441 8.77 -20.15 -10.62
CA VAL A 441 7.77 -20.44 -9.60
C VAL A 441 6.37 -20.26 -10.18
N ILE A 442 5.47 -21.17 -9.83
CA ILE A 442 4.04 -21.04 -10.13
C ILE A 442 3.46 -20.01 -9.16
N THR A 443 2.93 -18.91 -9.67
CA THR A 443 2.35 -17.83 -8.88
C THR A 443 0.83 -17.90 -8.79
N ASP A 444 0.19 -18.55 -9.78
CA ASP A 444 -1.26 -18.71 -9.82
C ASP A 444 -1.64 -19.98 -10.58
N VAL A 445 -2.75 -20.60 -10.18
CA VAL A 445 -3.32 -21.80 -10.83
C VAL A 445 -4.81 -21.61 -10.98
N GLU A 446 -5.26 -21.54 -12.24
CA GLU A 446 -6.67 -21.35 -12.59
C GLU A 446 -7.54 -22.52 -12.11
N GLU A 447 -8.61 -22.20 -11.39
CA GLU A 447 -9.55 -23.19 -10.88
C GLU A 447 -10.22 -23.97 -12.02
N GLY A 448 -10.24 -25.29 -11.90
CA GLY A 448 -10.78 -26.19 -12.95
C GLY A 448 -9.82 -26.46 -14.12
N SER A 449 -8.66 -25.81 -14.17
CA SER A 449 -7.64 -26.05 -15.21
C SER A 449 -6.99 -27.43 -15.14
N PRO A 450 -6.32 -27.88 -16.20
CA PRO A 450 -5.51 -29.11 -16.18
C PRO A 450 -4.46 -29.11 -15.05
N ALA A 451 -3.89 -27.97 -14.73
CA ALA A 451 -2.92 -27.80 -13.64
C ALA A 451 -3.58 -28.01 -12.27
N ALA A 452 -4.72 -27.36 -12.01
CA ALA A 452 -5.48 -27.51 -10.77
C ALA A 452 -5.93 -28.96 -10.55
N GLN A 453 -6.42 -29.63 -11.61
CA GLN A 453 -6.82 -31.05 -11.56
C GLN A 453 -5.67 -32.00 -11.19
N LYS A 454 -4.44 -31.60 -11.39
CA LYS A 454 -3.22 -32.34 -11.05
C LYS A 454 -2.57 -31.87 -9.75
N GLY A 455 -3.24 -30.98 -9.03
CA GLY A 455 -2.80 -30.53 -7.71
C GLY A 455 -1.55 -29.62 -7.77
N LEU A 456 -1.36 -28.86 -8.84
CA LEU A 456 -0.37 -27.79 -8.85
C LEU A 456 -0.91 -26.60 -8.04
N ALA A 457 -0.04 -25.92 -7.33
CA ALA A 457 -0.39 -24.82 -6.45
C ALA A 457 0.62 -23.65 -6.56
N PRO A 458 0.22 -22.43 -6.19
CA PRO A 458 1.17 -21.33 -6.03
C PRO A 458 2.28 -21.70 -5.04
N GLY A 459 3.54 -21.41 -5.41
CA GLY A 459 4.73 -21.80 -4.65
C GLY A 459 5.45 -23.04 -5.19
N ASP A 460 4.83 -23.82 -6.06
CA ASP A 460 5.51 -24.95 -6.73
C ASP A 460 6.55 -24.42 -7.73
N LEU A 461 7.73 -25.09 -7.78
CA LEU A 461 8.78 -24.75 -8.73
C LEU A 461 8.70 -25.63 -9.97
N LEU A 462 8.63 -25.03 -11.14
CA LEU A 462 8.66 -25.72 -12.42
C LEU A 462 10.12 -25.77 -12.94
N LEU A 463 10.68 -27.00 -13.01
CA LEU A 463 12.09 -27.25 -13.30
C LEU A 463 12.33 -27.70 -14.76
N GLU A 464 11.41 -28.48 -15.32
CA GLU A 464 11.52 -29.02 -16.69
C GLU A 464 10.14 -29.06 -17.36
N ILE A 465 10.12 -28.88 -18.68
CA ILE A 465 8.97 -29.10 -19.56
C ILE A 465 9.40 -30.04 -20.70
N VAL A 466 8.75 -31.22 -20.80
CA VAL A 466 9.03 -32.23 -21.83
C VAL A 466 10.53 -32.54 -21.92
N ASN A 467 11.15 -32.87 -20.78
CA ASN A 467 12.57 -33.19 -20.63
C ASN A 467 13.54 -32.05 -21.04
N ARG A 468 13.05 -30.80 -21.04
CA ARG A 468 13.88 -29.61 -21.23
C ARG A 468 13.97 -28.85 -19.93
N GLU A 469 15.19 -28.63 -19.45
CA GLU A 469 15.44 -27.84 -18.25
C GLU A 469 15.03 -26.38 -18.47
N ILE A 470 14.49 -25.76 -17.43
CA ILE A 470 14.13 -24.35 -17.36
C ILE A 470 15.17 -23.67 -16.47
N GLY A 471 15.95 -22.75 -17.04
CA GLY A 471 16.88 -21.93 -16.29
C GLY A 471 16.24 -20.67 -15.70
N GLY A 472 15.10 -20.21 -16.27
CA GLY A 472 14.36 -19.02 -15.87
C GLY A 472 13.19 -18.74 -16.81
N LEU A 473 12.58 -17.56 -16.67
CA LEU A 473 11.35 -17.19 -17.38
C LEU A 473 11.53 -17.16 -18.92
N ALA A 474 12.72 -16.81 -19.41
CA ALA A 474 13.01 -16.81 -20.85
C ALA A 474 12.90 -18.22 -21.47
N ASP A 475 13.46 -19.24 -20.80
CA ASP A 475 13.36 -20.63 -21.26
C ASP A 475 11.91 -21.14 -21.21
N TYR A 476 11.19 -20.83 -20.13
CA TYR A 476 9.77 -21.15 -20.01
C TYR A 476 8.97 -20.59 -21.19
N ASN A 477 9.10 -19.30 -21.48
CA ASN A 477 8.36 -18.64 -22.55
C ASN A 477 8.71 -19.22 -23.93
N ARG A 478 9.97 -19.48 -24.21
CA ARG A 478 10.41 -20.12 -25.46
C ARG A 478 9.80 -21.52 -25.62
N ILE A 479 9.87 -22.36 -24.59
CA ILE A 479 9.33 -23.73 -24.63
C ILE A 479 7.82 -23.70 -24.74
N ARG A 480 7.13 -22.79 -24.06
CA ARG A 480 5.69 -22.57 -24.16
C ARG A 480 5.25 -22.27 -25.57
N GLU A 481 5.90 -21.31 -26.25
CA GLU A 481 5.55 -20.95 -27.63
C GLU A 481 5.78 -22.11 -28.63
N GLU A 482 6.85 -22.88 -28.45
CA GLU A 482 7.11 -24.07 -29.29
C GLU A 482 6.08 -25.19 -29.08
N LEU A 483 5.47 -25.27 -27.90
CA LEU A 483 4.50 -26.30 -27.53
C LEU A 483 3.04 -25.81 -27.69
N LYS A 484 2.83 -24.56 -28.07
CA LYS A 484 1.50 -23.98 -28.30
C LYS A 484 0.79 -24.74 -29.43
N GLY A 485 -0.46 -25.16 -29.15
CA GLY A 485 -1.23 -25.99 -30.09
C GLY A 485 -0.90 -27.49 -30.11
N ARG A 486 -0.02 -27.96 -29.22
CA ARG A 486 0.24 -29.38 -29.08
C ARG A 486 -0.99 -30.10 -28.48
N SER A 487 -1.45 -31.16 -29.13
CA SER A 487 -2.59 -31.98 -28.67
C SER A 487 -2.20 -33.11 -27.70
N LYS A 488 -0.90 -33.42 -27.61
CA LYS A 488 -0.41 -34.50 -26.73
C LYS A 488 -0.16 -33.93 -25.32
N PRO A 489 -0.31 -34.79 -24.26
CA PRO A 489 0.00 -34.35 -22.90
C PRO A 489 1.42 -33.80 -22.77
N ILE A 490 1.56 -32.79 -21.91
CA ILE A 490 2.82 -32.07 -21.64
C ILE A 490 3.28 -32.50 -20.24
N THR A 491 4.45 -33.10 -20.17
CA THR A 491 5.04 -33.52 -18.91
C THR A 491 5.84 -32.38 -18.30
N LEU A 492 5.57 -32.08 -17.04
CA LEU A 492 6.25 -31.08 -16.23
C LEU A 492 6.99 -31.78 -15.09
N LYS A 493 8.19 -31.34 -14.78
CA LYS A 493 8.90 -31.70 -13.56
C LYS A 493 8.76 -30.55 -12.56
N VAL A 494 8.13 -30.83 -11.44
CA VAL A 494 7.74 -29.83 -10.44
C VAL A 494 8.33 -30.21 -9.09
N LYS A 495 8.79 -29.19 -8.33
CA LYS A 495 9.23 -29.34 -6.94
C LYS A 495 8.20 -28.68 -6.01
N GLU A 496 7.56 -29.49 -5.19
CA GLU A 496 6.57 -29.12 -4.18
C GLU A 496 7.16 -29.34 -2.78
N GLY A 497 7.32 -28.30 -1.96
CA GLY A 497 7.76 -28.42 -0.56
C GLY A 497 9.07 -29.24 -0.37
N GLY A 498 9.96 -29.23 -1.36
CA GLY A 498 11.22 -29.98 -1.34
C GLY A 498 11.18 -31.34 -2.05
N THR A 499 10.00 -31.86 -2.43
CA THR A 499 9.84 -33.11 -3.15
C THR A 499 9.66 -32.86 -4.65
N VAL A 500 10.40 -33.59 -5.49
CA VAL A 500 10.29 -33.51 -6.96
C VAL A 500 9.32 -34.57 -7.47
N ARG A 501 8.37 -34.13 -8.32
CA ARG A 501 7.41 -35.04 -9.00
C ARG A 501 7.23 -34.69 -10.47
N TYR A 502 6.78 -35.67 -11.25
CA TYR A 502 6.39 -35.42 -12.64
C TYR A 502 4.86 -35.35 -12.75
N VAL A 503 4.39 -34.37 -13.51
CA VAL A 503 2.96 -34.14 -13.73
C VAL A 503 2.71 -34.03 -15.23
N ALA A 504 1.75 -34.82 -15.74
CA ALA A 504 1.33 -34.73 -17.14
C ALA A 504 0.02 -33.94 -17.26
N LEU A 505 0.06 -32.81 -17.97
CA LEU A 505 -1.08 -31.98 -18.22
C LEU A 505 -1.60 -32.20 -19.64
N SER A 506 -2.88 -32.42 -19.78
CA SER A 506 -3.54 -32.50 -21.10
C SER A 506 -3.89 -31.07 -21.52
N PRO A 507 -3.49 -30.60 -22.71
CA PRO A 507 -3.94 -29.31 -23.23
C PRO A 507 -5.47 -29.25 -23.28
N MET A 508 -6.03 -28.08 -22.96
CA MET A 508 -7.47 -27.85 -23.19
C MET A 508 -7.75 -27.85 -24.68
N PRO A 509 -8.91 -28.42 -25.12
CA PRO A 509 -9.29 -28.50 -26.53
C PRO A 509 -9.49 -27.12 -27.18
#